data_cf9b3d75de7f6b268ce99aa282d55cd2
#
_entry.id   cf9b3d75de7f6b268ce99aa282d55cd2
#
_cell.length_a   1.000
_cell.length_b   1.000
_cell.length_c   1.000
_cell.angle_alpha   90.00
_cell.angle_beta   90.00
_cell.angle_gamma   90.00
#
_symmetry.space_group_name_H-M   'P 1'
#
loop_
_entity.id
_entity.type
_entity.pdbx_description
1 polymer ?
#
loop_
_entity_poly.entity_id
_entity_poly.type
_entity_poly.pdbx_seq_one_letter_code
_entity_poly.pdbx_strand_id
1 'polypeptide(L)'
;MKNNNPPALGQKENAKHGEVFFPVQKYITRLAADYPVITTHWHDEAELTLITKGSCTYQIDLLEYEAKEGDIIFIPPLLLHSISIRDCDEFYSETYVFHINFLGGNNTDICSSRSVSYTHLTLPTICSV
;
A
#
# COMPACT_ATOMS: atom_id res chain seq x y z
N MET A 1 -19.42 0.65 18.44
CA MET A 1 -19.31 0.05 17.10
C MET A 1 -18.43 0.95 16.24
N LYS A 2 -17.31 0.47 15.80
CA LYS A 2 -16.55 1.18 14.78
C LYS A 2 -17.32 1.07 13.47
N ASN A 3 -17.71 2.20 12.89
CA ASN A 3 -18.27 2.22 11.55
C ASN A 3 -17.21 1.76 10.57
N ASN A 4 -17.32 0.52 10.13
CA ASN A 4 -16.45 -0.06 9.09
C ASN A 4 -16.88 0.38 7.67
N ASN A 5 -17.38 1.57 7.52
CA ASN A 5 -17.64 2.10 6.20
C ASN A 5 -16.27 2.39 5.54
N PRO A 6 -16.01 1.84 4.37
CA PRO A 6 -14.80 2.16 3.63
C PRO A 6 -14.74 3.66 3.35
N PRO A 7 -13.56 4.25 3.33
CA PRO A 7 -13.43 5.67 3.03
C PRO A 7 -14.01 5.97 1.65
N ALA A 8 -14.61 7.13 1.51
CA ALA A 8 -15.12 7.57 0.21
C ALA A 8 -13.98 7.72 -0.81
N LEU A 9 -14.33 7.53 -2.07
CA LEU A 9 -13.37 7.60 -3.18
C LEU A 9 -12.54 8.89 -3.12
N GLY A 10 -11.21 8.76 -3.14
CA GLY A 10 -10.29 9.89 -3.14
C GLY A 10 -10.09 10.58 -1.79
N GLN A 11 -10.67 10.09 -0.71
CA GLN A 11 -10.41 10.64 0.61
C GLN A 11 -9.09 10.17 1.20
N LYS A 12 -8.47 11.06 1.97
CA LYS A 12 -7.29 10.72 2.76
C LYS A 12 -7.68 9.79 3.90
N GLU A 13 -6.95 8.69 4.04
CA GLU A 13 -7.04 7.85 5.23
C GLU A 13 -6.49 8.62 6.44
N ASN A 14 -7.27 8.69 7.51
CA ASN A 14 -6.87 9.40 8.74
C ASN A 14 -6.23 8.49 9.79
N ALA A 15 -6.07 7.22 9.52
CA ALA A 15 -5.43 6.29 10.43
C ALA A 15 -3.94 6.61 10.58
N LYS A 16 -3.44 6.61 11.81
CA LYS A 16 -1.99 6.63 12.08
C LYS A 16 -1.46 5.21 12.08
N HIS A 17 -0.42 4.98 11.31
CA HIS A 17 0.19 3.68 11.14
C HIS A 17 1.53 3.62 11.89
N GLY A 18 1.60 2.77 12.91
CA GLY A 18 2.78 2.58 13.75
C GLY A 18 2.83 3.48 14.97
N GLU A 19 3.79 3.21 15.82
CA GLU A 19 4.07 3.95 17.04
C GLU A 19 5.30 4.86 16.86
N VAL A 20 5.46 5.85 17.76
CA VAL A 20 6.59 6.80 17.71
C VAL A 20 7.95 6.08 17.73
N PHE A 21 8.06 4.99 18.51
CA PHE A 21 9.29 4.20 18.63
C PHE A 21 9.44 3.09 17.59
N PHE A 22 8.35 2.74 16.92
CA PHE A 22 8.35 1.74 15.85
C PHE A 22 7.42 2.20 14.73
N PRO A 23 7.90 3.08 13.85
CA PRO A 23 7.08 3.76 12.85
C PRO A 23 6.73 2.90 11.64
N VAL A 24 6.61 1.59 11.83
CA VAL A 24 6.19 0.64 10.81
C VAL A 24 5.02 -0.17 11.34
N GLN A 25 3.94 -0.21 10.58
CA GLN A 25 2.76 -1.02 10.90
C GLN A 25 2.60 -2.14 9.88
N LYS A 26 2.40 -3.35 10.37
CA LYS A 26 2.09 -4.52 9.54
C LYS A 26 0.59 -4.78 9.52
N TYR A 27 0.06 -5.01 8.33
CA TYR A 27 -1.32 -5.43 8.11
C TYR A 27 -1.35 -6.75 7.36
N ILE A 28 -2.27 -7.62 7.76
CA ILE A 28 -2.64 -8.81 6.99
C ILE A 28 -3.97 -8.53 6.32
N THR A 29 -4.01 -8.57 5.00
CA THR A 29 -5.21 -8.34 4.23
C THR A 29 -5.73 -9.68 3.69
N ARG A 30 -7.02 -9.91 3.86
CA ARG A 30 -7.77 -11.00 3.22
C ARG A 30 -8.85 -10.40 2.36
N LEU A 31 -8.88 -10.78 1.09
CA LEU A 31 -10.00 -10.52 0.19
C LEU A 31 -10.62 -11.84 -0.25
N ALA A 32 -11.93 -11.85 -0.39
CA ALA A 32 -12.70 -13.01 -0.83
C ALA A 32 -14.02 -12.54 -1.47
N ALA A 33 -14.87 -13.45 -1.90
CA ALA A 33 -16.14 -13.10 -2.54
C ALA A 33 -17.06 -12.24 -1.67
N ASP A 34 -16.97 -12.37 -0.35
CA ASP A 34 -17.73 -11.58 0.63
C ASP A 34 -17.14 -10.18 0.87
N TYR A 35 -15.86 -9.99 0.57
CA TYR A 35 -15.15 -8.70 0.67
C TYR A 35 -14.08 -8.61 -0.42
N PRO A 36 -14.47 -8.37 -1.69
CA PRO A 36 -13.56 -8.50 -2.83
C PRO A 36 -12.72 -7.26 -3.15
N VAL A 37 -12.92 -6.15 -2.46
CA VAL A 37 -12.34 -4.86 -2.83
C VAL A 37 -11.87 -4.07 -1.61
N ILE A 38 -10.68 -3.50 -1.70
CA ILE A 38 -10.28 -2.33 -0.90
C ILE A 38 -10.47 -1.10 -1.76
N THR A 39 -11.36 -0.21 -1.32
CA THR A 39 -11.73 0.98 -2.07
C THR A 39 -10.58 1.97 -2.22
N THR A 40 -10.66 2.81 -3.23
CA THR A 40 -9.64 3.82 -3.53
C THR A 40 -9.43 4.78 -2.37
N HIS A 41 -8.19 4.91 -1.94
CA HIS A 41 -7.76 5.80 -0.87
C HIS A 41 -6.32 6.26 -1.09
N TRP A 42 -5.85 7.17 -0.27
CA TRP A 42 -4.47 7.61 -0.23
C TRP A 42 -4.07 8.01 1.20
N HIS A 43 -2.78 7.99 1.49
CA HIS A 43 -2.21 8.38 2.78
C HIS A 43 -0.78 8.91 2.61
N ASP A 44 -0.24 9.47 3.69
CA ASP A 44 1.09 10.09 3.68
C ASP A 44 2.24 9.08 3.77
N GLU A 45 1.92 7.83 4.10
CA GLU A 45 2.89 6.76 4.25
C GLU A 45 3.10 6.01 2.93
N ALA A 46 4.25 5.36 2.84
CA ALA A 46 4.53 4.37 1.80
C ALA A 46 4.00 3.00 2.21
N GLU A 47 3.71 2.16 1.24
CA GLU A 47 3.36 0.76 1.44
C GLU A 47 4.33 -0.18 0.73
N LEU A 48 4.68 -1.24 1.42
CA LEU A 48 5.37 -2.40 0.84
C LEU A 48 4.52 -3.64 1.09
N THR A 49 4.00 -4.24 0.03
CA THR A 49 3.09 -5.37 0.12
C THR A 49 3.69 -6.62 -0.53
N LEU A 50 3.70 -7.71 0.21
CA LEU A 50 3.99 -9.05 -0.30
C LEU A 50 2.67 -9.81 -0.49
N ILE A 51 2.42 -10.32 -1.69
CA ILE A 51 1.27 -11.19 -1.96
C ILE A 51 1.62 -12.61 -1.56
N THR A 52 0.90 -13.14 -0.58
CA THR A 52 1.17 -14.46 -0.02
C THR A 52 0.25 -15.55 -0.57
N LYS A 53 -0.89 -15.19 -1.14
CA LYS A 53 -1.82 -16.11 -1.79
C LYS A 53 -2.72 -15.40 -2.79
N GLY A 54 -2.98 -16.05 -3.92
CA GLY A 54 -3.95 -15.58 -4.91
C GLY A 54 -3.41 -14.52 -5.85
N SER A 55 -4.31 -13.80 -6.49
CA SER A 55 -4.02 -12.74 -7.44
C SER A 55 -4.99 -11.58 -7.26
N CYS A 56 -4.56 -10.40 -7.64
CA CYS A 56 -5.36 -9.19 -7.54
C CYS A 56 -5.05 -8.22 -8.65
N THR A 57 -5.95 -7.26 -8.83
CA THR A 57 -5.73 -6.08 -9.65
C THR A 57 -5.55 -4.88 -8.73
N TYR A 58 -4.40 -4.24 -8.82
CA TYR A 58 -4.18 -2.92 -8.25
C TYR A 58 -4.58 -1.86 -9.25
N GLN A 59 -5.31 -0.87 -8.81
CA GLN A 59 -5.47 0.37 -9.54
C GLN A 59 -4.71 1.45 -8.79
N ILE A 60 -3.68 1.99 -9.41
CA ILE A 60 -2.80 2.99 -8.81
C ILE A 60 -2.71 4.15 -9.77
N ASP A 61 -3.13 5.34 -9.32
CA ASP A 61 -3.11 6.58 -10.09
C ASP A 61 -3.71 6.40 -11.50
N LEU A 62 -4.90 5.78 -11.58
CA LEU A 62 -5.66 5.49 -12.81
C LEU A 62 -5.07 4.41 -13.73
N LEU A 63 -3.98 3.76 -13.35
CA LEU A 63 -3.40 2.64 -14.09
C LEU A 63 -3.68 1.33 -13.38
N GLU A 64 -3.92 0.28 -14.14
CA GLU A 64 -4.15 -1.06 -13.63
C GLU A 64 -2.87 -1.90 -13.69
N TYR A 65 -2.62 -2.66 -12.62
CA TYR A 65 -1.51 -3.57 -12.48
C TYR A 65 -2.03 -4.91 -11.97
N GLU A 66 -1.69 -5.99 -12.66
CA GLU A 66 -1.97 -7.35 -12.21
C GLU A 66 -0.82 -7.84 -11.32
N ALA A 67 -1.18 -8.41 -10.18
CA ALA A 67 -0.23 -8.96 -9.23
C ALA A 67 -0.69 -10.31 -8.70
N LYS A 68 0.26 -11.17 -8.36
CA LYS A 68 0.00 -12.55 -7.94
C LYS A 68 0.93 -12.96 -6.79
N GLU A 69 0.67 -14.14 -6.25
CA GLU A 69 1.50 -14.75 -5.20
C GLU A 69 3.00 -14.66 -5.53
N GLY A 70 3.77 -14.17 -4.57
CA GLY A 70 5.20 -13.93 -4.69
C GLY A 70 5.59 -12.54 -5.15
N ASP A 71 4.66 -11.75 -5.69
CA ASP A 71 4.96 -10.37 -6.09
C ASP A 71 5.08 -9.45 -4.87
N ILE A 72 6.00 -8.51 -4.98
CA ILE A 72 6.18 -7.41 -4.03
C ILE A 72 5.79 -6.11 -4.72
N ILE A 73 4.92 -5.36 -4.06
CA ILE A 73 4.41 -4.09 -4.58
C ILE A 73 4.83 -2.97 -3.65
N PHE A 74 5.47 -1.96 -4.22
CA PHE A 74 5.79 -0.73 -3.50
C PHE A 74 4.91 0.40 -4.02
N ILE A 75 4.18 1.03 -3.11
CA ILE A 75 3.34 2.20 -3.40
C ILE A 75 3.92 3.40 -2.68
N PRO A 76 4.42 4.40 -3.41
CA PRO A 76 4.88 5.66 -2.82
C PRO A 76 3.76 6.40 -2.08
N PRO A 77 4.12 7.31 -1.16
CA PRO A 77 3.14 8.17 -0.51
C PRO A 77 2.28 8.96 -1.51
N LEU A 78 1.06 9.31 -1.09
CA LEU A 78 0.14 10.21 -1.77
C LEU A 78 -0.47 9.68 -3.07
N LEU A 79 -0.21 8.45 -3.48
CA LEU A 79 -0.85 7.86 -4.65
C LEU A 79 -2.21 7.26 -4.29
N LEU A 80 -3.21 7.58 -5.08
CA LEU A 80 -4.52 6.93 -5.04
C LEU A 80 -4.38 5.48 -5.46
N HIS A 81 -4.87 4.56 -4.63
CA HIS A 81 -4.81 3.15 -4.95
C HIS A 81 -5.99 2.37 -4.41
N SER A 82 -6.29 1.29 -5.10
CA SER A 82 -7.31 0.30 -4.73
C SER A 82 -6.85 -1.09 -5.11
N ILE A 83 -7.44 -2.09 -4.47
CA ILE A 83 -7.17 -3.51 -4.74
C ILE A 83 -8.49 -4.22 -4.96
N SER A 84 -8.55 -5.06 -5.99
CA SER A 84 -9.71 -5.92 -6.23
C SER A 84 -9.28 -7.32 -6.65
N ILE A 85 -10.09 -8.32 -6.29
CA ILE A 85 -9.94 -9.68 -6.79
C ILE A 85 -11.00 -9.96 -7.84
N ARG A 86 -10.64 -10.70 -8.90
CA ARG A 86 -11.55 -11.08 -9.99
C ARG A 86 -11.55 -12.58 -10.26
N ASP A 87 -10.37 -13.18 -10.32
CA ASP A 87 -10.16 -14.53 -10.82
C ASP A 87 -9.66 -15.52 -9.76
N CYS A 88 -9.76 -15.17 -8.48
CA CYS A 88 -9.42 -16.07 -7.39
C CYS A 88 -10.47 -16.03 -6.28
N ASP A 89 -10.60 -17.14 -5.56
CA ASP A 89 -11.57 -17.27 -4.47
C ASP A 89 -11.10 -16.58 -3.19
N GLU A 90 -9.79 -16.54 -2.97
CA GLU A 90 -9.16 -15.92 -1.82
C GLU A 90 -7.84 -15.27 -2.20
N PHE A 91 -7.60 -14.13 -1.58
CA PHE A 91 -6.37 -13.38 -1.68
C PHE A 91 -5.85 -13.03 -0.30
N TYR A 92 -4.56 -13.21 -0.07
CA TYR A 92 -3.88 -12.79 1.15
C TYR A 92 -2.63 -11.98 0.82
N SER A 93 -2.41 -10.94 1.58
CA SER A 93 -1.18 -10.17 1.51
C SER A 93 -0.71 -9.70 2.88
N GLU A 94 0.57 -9.47 3.00
CA GLU A 94 1.21 -8.78 4.12
C GLU A 94 1.66 -7.41 3.65
N THR A 95 1.16 -6.36 4.28
CA THR A 95 1.47 -4.96 3.93
C THR A 95 2.18 -4.29 5.09
N TYR A 96 3.30 -3.67 4.79
CA TYR A 96 4.05 -2.82 5.72
C TYR A 96 3.83 -1.37 5.32
N VAL A 97 3.30 -0.59 6.25
CA VAL A 97 3.03 0.84 6.07
C VAL A 97 4.00 1.63 6.94
N PHE A 98 4.71 2.57 6.36
CA PHE A 98 5.72 3.35 7.05
C PHE A 98 5.88 4.74 6.44
N HIS A 99 6.34 5.69 7.25
CA HIS A 99 6.70 7.00 6.75
C HIS A 99 8.01 6.90 5.97
N ILE A 100 8.07 7.52 4.80
CA ILE A 100 9.26 7.44 3.94
C ILE A 100 10.52 8.01 4.64
N ASN A 101 10.34 8.96 5.55
CA ASN A 101 11.42 9.53 6.36
C ASN A 101 12.08 8.50 7.31
N PHE A 102 11.38 7.39 7.60
CA PHE A 102 11.95 6.30 8.37
C PHE A 102 13.20 5.69 7.72
N LEU A 103 13.23 5.64 6.39
CA LEU A 103 14.36 5.10 5.63
C LEU A 103 15.56 6.06 5.56
N GLY A 104 15.32 7.35 5.75
CA GLY A 104 16.33 8.39 5.58
C GLY A 104 16.89 9.00 6.87
N GLY A 105 16.39 8.63 8.03
CA GLY A 105 16.76 9.27 9.29
C GLY A 105 16.32 10.73 9.38
N ASN A 106 16.75 11.42 10.45
CA ASN A 106 16.27 12.77 10.77
C ASN A 106 17.01 13.91 10.08
N ASN A 107 17.92 13.66 9.16
CA ASN A 107 18.76 14.70 8.58
C ASN A 107 19.00 14.49 7.09
N THR A 108 19.54 15.52 6.49
CA THR A 108 20.16 15.68 5.18
C THR A 108 20.98 14.49 4.67
N ASP A 109 20.63 13.30 5.07
CA ASP A 109 21.19 12.07 4.60
C ASP A 109 20.81 11.88 3.12
N ILE A 110 21.70 11.27 2.37
CA ILE A 110 21.52 10.91 0.96
C ILE A 110 20.20 10.11 0.77
N CYS A 111 19.84 9.29 1.74
CA CYS A 111 18.59 8.54 1.72
C CYS A 111 17.35 9.43 1.77
N SER A 112 17.34 10.47 2.59
CA SER A 112 16.24 11.44 2.64
C SER A 112 16.08 12.18 1.32
N SER A 113 17.17 12.62 0.73
CA SER A 113 17.16 13.30 -0.58
C SER A 113 16.67 12.38 -1.69
N ARG A 114 17.09 11.12 -1.68
CA ARG A 114 16.63 10.12 -2.62
C ARG A 114 15.16 9.75 -2.41
N SER A 115 14.71 9.67 -1.16
CA SER A 115 13.29 9.40 -0.84
C SER A 115 12.40 10.51 -1.38
N VAL A 116 12.79 11.78 -1.28
CA VAL A 116 12.06 12.90 -1.88
C VAL A 116 12.03 12.77 -3.40
N SER A 117 13.12 12.37 -4.04
CA SER A 117 13.16 12.10 -5.48
C SER A 117 12.25 10.95 -5.88
N TYR A 118 12.14 9.89 -5.07
CA TYR A 118 11.23 8.77 -5.31
C TYR A 118 9.77 9.19 -5.30
N THR A 119 9.35 10.12 -4.46
CA THR A 119 7.99 10.64 -4.47
C THR A 119 7.64 11.37 -5.76
N HIS A 120 8.61 11.90 -6.47
CA HIS A 120 8.42 12.50 -7.79
C HIS A 120 8.37 11.50 -8.94
N LEU A 121 8.90 10.29 -8.76
CA LEU A 121 8.88 9.25 -9.80
C LEU A 121 7.54 8.56 -9.94
N THR A 122 6.64 8.68 -8.99
CA THR A 122 5.21 8.30 -9.02
C THR A 122 4.87 6.91 -9.54
N LEU A 123 5.82 6.09 -9.90
CA LEU A 123 5.57 4.75 -10.41
C LEU A 123 5.66 3.73 -9.28
N PRO A 124 4.61 2.95 -9.06
CA PRO A 124 4.70 1.78 -8.19
C PRO A 124 5.69 0.79 -8.78
N THR A 125 6.38 0.07 -7.92
CA THR A 125 7.29 -0.98 -8.34
C THR A 125 6.67 -2.32 -7.98
N ILE A 126 6.57 -3.22 -8.96
CA ILE A 126 6.13 -4.60 -8.78
C ILE A 126 7.30 -5.50 -9.15
N CYS A 127 7.75 -6.30 -8.17
CA CYS A 127 8.83 -7.26 -8.34
C CYS A 127 8.31 -8.67 -8.09
N SER A 128 8.61 -9.59 -9.00
CA SER A 128 8.36 -11.02 -8.80
C SER A 128 9.56 -11.64 -8.09
N VAL A 129 9.26 -12.42 -7.07
CA VAL A 129 10.27 -13.14 -6.27
C VAL A 129 10.30 -14.61 -6.69
#